data_84130ec5e26f6690378dc2c8c1de1357
#
_entry.id   84130ec5e26f6690378dc2c8c1de1357
#
_cell.length_a   1.000
_cell.length_b   1.000
_cell.length_c   1.000
_cell.angle_alpha   90.00
_cell.angle_beta   90.00
_cell.angle_gamma   90.00
#
_symmetry.space_group_name_H-M   'P 1'
#
loop_
_entity.id
_entity.type
_entity.pdbx_description
1 polymer ?
#
loop_
_entity_poly.entity_id
_entity_poly.type
_entity_poly.pdbx_seq_one_letter_code
_entity_poly.pdbx_strand_id
1 'polypeptide(L)'
;MDFEGTVLTVLPVVKGTNARGEWIKQEVIFEQPGEFNRKICVGFWGDKAAEAGTLRPGEVVNISANVESREFNGRWYTDVRAWRMT
;
A
#
# COMPACT_ATOMS: atom_id res chain seq x y z
N MET A 1 2.47 -10.68 6.32
CA MET A 1 1.12 -10.35 6.79
C MET A 1 0.15 -10.45 5.63
N ASP A 2 -0.89 -11.22 5.80
CA ASP A 2 -1.91 -11.41 4.77
C ASP A 2 -3.25 -10.91 5.30
N PHE A 3 -3.97 -10.16 4.48
CA PHE A 3 -5.28 -9.68 4.88
C PHE A 3 -6.18 -9.43 3.67
N GLU A 4 -7.49 -9.47 3.91
CA GLU A 4 -8.48 -9.07 2.93
C GLU A 4 -8.83 -7.61 3.18
N GLY A 5 -8.81 -6.81 2.13
CA GLY A 5 -9.13 -5.40 2.23
C GLY A 5 -10.12 -4.95 1.19
N THR A 6 -10.98 -4.02 1.57
CA THR A 6 -11.89 -3.34 0.65
C THR A 6 -11.29 -1.99 0.31
N VAL A 7 -11.16 -1.70 -0.97
CA VAL A 7 -10.58 -0.44 -1.43
C VAL A 7 -11.48 0.71 -1.03
N LEU A 8 -10.93 1.67 -0.30
CA LEU A 8 -11.62 2.92 0.03
C LEU A 8 -11.22 4.04 -0.92
N THR A 9 -9.91 4.23 -1.11
CA THR A 9 -9.38 5.32 -1.91
C THR A 9 -8.04 4.92 -2.50
N VAL A 10 -7.86 5.20 -3.79
CA VAL A 10 -6.57 5.10 -4.46
C VAL A 10 -5.97 6.49 -4.45
N LEU A 11 -4.86 6.67 -3.75
CA LEU A 11 -4.21 7.97 -3.64
C LEU A 11 -3.47 8.33 -4.93
N PRO A 12 -3.12 9.60 -5.14
CA PRO A 12 -2.33 9.97 -6.31
C PRO A 12 -1.01 9.22 -6.35
N VAL A 13 -0.60 8.81 -7.55
CA VAL A 13 0.67 8.11 -7.74
C VAL A 13 1.83 9.06 -7.46
N VAL A 14 2.87 8.53 -6.82
CA VAL A 14 4.11 9.27 -6.55
C VAL A 14 5.23 8.69 -7.39
N LYS A 15 5.96 9.54 -8.08
CA LYS A 15 7.11 9.16 -8.90
C LYS A 15 8.33 9.94 -8.47
N GLY A 16 9.49 9.31 -8.58
CA GLY A 16 10.75 9.98 -8.28
C GLY A 16 11.91 9.31 -9.00
N THR A 17 13.08 9.86 -8.78
CA THR A 17 14.32 9.30 -9.33
C THR A 17 15.36 9.19 -8.22
N ASN A 18 16.20 8.19 -8.33
CA ASN A 18 17.35 8.01 -7.45
C ASN A 18 18.53 7.47 -8.25
N ALA A 19 19.62 7.10 -7.58
CA ALA A 19 20.82 6.60 -8.23
C ALA A 19 20.58 5.34 -9.09
N ARG A 20 19.50 4.62 -8.84
CA ARG A 20 19.14 3.40 -9.58
C ARG A 20 18.18 3.67 -10.73
N GLY A 21 17.70 4.91 -10.89
CA GLY A 21 16.77 5.30 -11.92
C GLY A 21 15.44 5.76 -11.37
N GLU A 22 14.40 5.62 -12.17
CA GLU A 22 13.05 6.04 -11.79
C GLU A 22 12.38 5.01 -10.89
N TRP A 23 11.56 5.50 -9.96
CA TRP A 23 10.72 4.65 -9.14
C TRP A 23 9.30 5.20 -9.13
N ILE A 24 8.34 4.30 -8.87
CA ILE A 24 6.93 4.65 -8.80
C ILE A 24 6.34 3.99 -7.55
N LYS A 25 5.51 4.73 -6.85
CA LYS A 25 4.81 4.26 -5.66
C LYS A 25 3.34 4.61 -5.78
N GLN A 26 2.48 3.64 -5.54
CA GLN A 26 1.05 3.84 -5.45
C GLN A 26 0.58 3.45 -4.06
N GLU A 27 -0.04 4.39 -3.35
CA GLU A 27 -0.64 4.07 -2.06
C GLU A 27 -2.14 3.93 -2.21
N VAL A 28 -2.69 2.95 -1.50
CA VAL A 28 -4.12 2.67 -1.51
C VAL A 28 -4.58 2.50 -0.07
N ILE A 29 -5.69 3.12 0.26
CA ILE A 29 -6.31 2.98 1.57
C ILE A 29 -7.33 1.85 1.50
N PHE A 30 -7.13 0.84 2.34
CA PHE A 30 -8.05 -0.29 2.47
C PHE A 30 -8.75 -0.25 3.80
N GLU A 31 -9.97 -0.77 3.82
CA GLU A 31 -10.68 -1.05 5.06
C GLU A 31 -10.67 -2.54 5.29
N GLN A 32 -10.26 -2.95 6.50
CA GLN A 32 -10.34 -4.35 6.88
C GLN A 32 -11.76 -4.66 7.35
N PRO A 33 -12.35 -5.77 6.90
CA PRO A 33 -13.64 -6.18 7.41
C PRO A 33 -13.53 -6.51 8.90
N GLY A 34 -14.54 -6.18 9.65
CA GLY A 34 -14.58 -6.46 11.08
C GLY A 34 -15.28 -5.39 11.87
N GLU A 35 -15.26 -5.59 13.17
CA GLU A 35 -16.05 -4.83 14.13
C GLU A 35 -15.64 -3.36 14.22
N PHE A 36 -14.35 -3.06 13.95
CA PHE A 36 -13.81 -1.71 14.16
C PHE A 36 -13.52 -0.96 12.86
N ASN A 37 -13.79 -1.54 11.71
CA ASN A 37 -13.57 -0.90 10.41
C ASN A 37 -12.19 -0.24 10.30
N ARG A 38 -11.15 -1.01 10.59
CA ARG A 38 -9.78 -0.51 10.59
C ARG A 38 -9.31 -0.20 9.19
N LYS A 39 -8.60 0.90 9.05
CA LYS A 39 -8.04 1.34 7.77
C LYS A 39 -6.54 1.10 7.74
N ILE A 40 -6.06 0.68 6.58
CA ILE A 40 -4.63 0.46 6.36
C ILE A 40 -4.22 1.15 5.07
N CYS A 41 -3.16 1.94 5.15
CA CYS A 41 -2.52 2.53 3.99
C CYS A 41 -1.43 1.59 3.51
N VAL A 42 -1.57 1.06 2.31
CA VAL A 42 -0.63 0.08 1.74
C VAL A 42 0.11 0.69 0.56
N GLY A 43 1.43 0.55 0.55
CA GLY A 43 2.28 0.99 -0.54
C GLY A 43 2.54 -0.13 -1.54
N PHE A 44 2.43 0.21 -2.82
CA PHE A 44 2.73 -0.68 -3.94
C PHE A 44 3.83 -0.02 -4.77
N TRP A 45 4.86 -0.78 -5.11
CA TRP A 45 6.03 -0.27 -5.81
C TRP A 45 6.25 -0.97 -7.13
N GLY A 46 6.81 -0.25 -8.10
CA GLY A 46 7.17 -0.80 -9.41
C GLY A 46 5.96 -1.37 -10.15
N ASP A 47 6.08 -2.61 -10.61
CA ASP A 47 5.00 -3.28 -11.36
C ASP A 47 3.73 -3.42 -10.53
N LYS A 48 3.87 -3.58 -9.22
CA LYS A 48 2.73 -3.66 -8.32
C LYS A 48 1.98 -2.34 -8.24
N ALA A 49 2.67 -1.21 -8.40
CA ALA A 49 2.04 0.10 -8.41
C ALA A 49 1.08 0.23 -9.59
N ALA A 50 1.44 -0.29 -10.76
CA ALA A 50 0.58 -0.26 -11.93
C ALA A 50 -0.70 -1.08 -11.69
N GLU A 51 -0.57 -2.26 -11.08
CA GLU A 51 -1.74 -3.08 -10.73
C GLU A 51 -2.65 -2.35 -9.75
N ALA A 52 -2.07 -1.77 -8.71
CA ALA A 52 -2.83 -1.06 -7.68
C ALA A 52 -3.54 0.17 -8.23
N GLY A 53 -2.97 0.82 -9.24
CA GLY A 53 -3.57 1.99 -9.87
C GLY A 53 -4.86 1.69 -10.60
N THR A 54 -5.14 0.42 -10.91
CA THR A 54 -6.39 0.02 -11.57
C THR A 54 -7.52 -0.30 -10.59
N LEU A 55 -7.23 -0.31 -9.30
CA LEU A 55 -8.24 -0.61 -8.29
C LEU A 55 -9.28 0.49 -8.21
N ARG A 56 -10.49 0.10 -7.85
CA ARG A 56 -11.62 1.02 -7.69
C ARG A 56 -12.21 0.88 -6.29
N PRO A 57 -12.71 1.97 -5.71
CA PRO A 57 -13.39 1.90 -4.42
C PRO A 57 -14.48 0.83 -4.41
N GLY A 58 -14.52 0.05 -3.35
CA GLY A 58 -15.45 -1.04 -3.20
C GLY A 58 -14.94 -2.42 -3.60
N GLU A 59 -13.85 -2.49 -4.35
CA GLU A 59 -13.26 -3.79 -4.69
C GLU A 59 -12.66 -4.46 -3.46
N VAL A 60 -12.79 -5.78 -3.39
CA VAL A 60 -12.22 -6.58 -2.31
C VAL A 60 -11.07 -7.39 -2.86
N VAL A 61 -9.91 -7.29 -2.23
CA VAL A 61 -8.70 -7.97 -2.65
C VAL A 61 -8.00 -8.60 -1.46
N ASN A 62 -7.21 -9.65 -1.75
CA ASN A 62 -6.32 -10.26 -0.77
C ASN A 62 -4.93 -9.71 -0.97
N ILE A 63 -4.31 -9.26 0.10
CA ILE A 63 -3.01 -8.60 0.06
C ILE A 63 -2.03 -9.33 0.96
N SER A 64 -0.87 -9.62 0.40
CA SER A 64 0.27 -10.09 1.16
C SER A 64 1.27 -8.94 1.25
N ALA A 65 1.64 -8.58 2.47
CA ALA A 65 2.46 -7.41 2.69
C ALA A 65 3.49 -7.63 3.78
N ASN A 66 4.56 -6.86 3.73
CA ASN A 66 5.54 -6.77 4.79
C ASN A 66 5.28 -5.49 5.57
N VAL A 67 5.38 -5.58 6.89
CA VAL A 67 5.27 -4.43 7.78
C VAL A 67 6.66 -4.15 8.32
N GLU A 68 7.17 -2.97 8.05
CA GLU A 68 8.50 -2.56 8.47
C GLU A 68 8.44 -1.21 9.16
N SER A 69 9.27 -1.05 10.18
CA SER A 69 9.40 0.21 10.88
C SER A 69 10.83 0.71 10.78
N ARG A 70 10.97 2.00 10.65
CA ARG A 70 12.28 2.66 10.61
C ARG A 70 12.28 3.88 11.50
N GLU A 71 13.45 4.20 12.02
CA GLU A 71 13.64 5.39 12.84
C GLU A 71 14.31 6.48 12.02
N PHE A 72 13.80 7.70 12.17
CA PHE A 72 14.42 8.88 11.59
C PHE A 72 14.24 10.06 12.54
N ASN A 73 15.36 10.63 12.98
CA ASN A 73 15.37 11.76 13.93
C ASN A 73 14.53 11.52 15.19
N GLY A 74 14.65 10.32 15.76
CA GLY A 74 13.95 9.97 16.99
C GLY A 74 12.48 9.60 16.81
N ARG A 75 11.98 9.58 15.59
CA ARG A 75 10.61 9.16 15.28
C ARG A 75 10.61 7.84 14.54
N TRP A 76 9.61 7.03 14.83
CA TRP A 76 9.42 5.76 14.16
C TRP A 76 8.32 5.88 13.10
N TYR A 77 8.62 5.37 11.93
CA TYR A 77 7.69 5.33 10.80
C TYR A 77 7.46 3.88 10.43
N THR A 78 6.20 3.51 10.25
CA THR A 78 5.82 2.15 9.90
C THR A 78 5.24 2.15 8.49
N ASP A 79 5.77 1.28 7.64
CA ASP A 79 5.29 1.10 6.27
C ASP A 79 4.70 -0.28 6.11
N VAL A 80 3.58 -0.36 5.40
CA VAL A 80 2.98 -1.60 4.95
C VAL A 80 3.20 -1.67 3.45
N ARG A 81 4.01 -2.63 3.02
CA ARG A 81 4.45 -2.74 1.63
C ARG A 81 3.96 -4.05 1.03
N ALA A 82 3.07 -3.94 0.04
CA ALA A 82 2.52 -5.12 -0.60
C ALA A 82 3.55 -5.75 -1.55
N TRP A 83 3.62 -7.08 -1.52
CA TRP A 83 4.41 -7.84 -2.47
C TRP A 83 3.54 -8.78 -3.30
N ARG A 84 2.27 -8.94 -2.96
CA ARG A 84 1.31 -9.74 -3.71
C ARG A 84 -0.10 -9.23 -3.48
N MET A 85 -0.91 -9.25 -4.54
CA MET A 85 -2.32 -8.90 -4.48
C MET A 85 -3.10 -9.85 -5.39
N THR A 86 -4.20 -10.38 -4.88
CA THR A 86 -5.08 -11.27 -5.66
C THR A 86 -6.57 -10.95 -5.49
#